data_27611236a3fc54f4b13388a40bfa3a0f
#
_entry.id   27611236a3fc54f4b13388a40bfa3a0f
#
_cell.length_a   1.000
_cell.length_b   1.000
_cell.length_c   1.000
_cell.angle_alpha   90.00
_cell.angle_beta   90.00
_cell.angle_gamma   90.00
#
_symmetry.space_group_name_H-M   'P 1'
#
loop_
_entity.id
_entity.type
_entity.pdbx_description
1 polymer ?
#
loop_
_entity_poly.entity_id
_entity_poly.type
_entity_poly.pdbx_seq_one_letter_code
_entity_poly.pdbx_strand_id
1 'polypeptide(L)' 'REAGARVGELLREKEERARRVVALRVDGTPYQEIARELGITENSARVIDFRTKKWLKQTLEKEGLL' A
#
# COMPACT_ATOMS: atom_id res chain seq x y z
N ARG A 1 -6.73 17.94 -9.13
CA ARG A 1 -5.88 17.25 -8.15
C ARG A 1 -5.26 16.03 -8.79
N GLU A 2 -3.96 15.87 -8.62
CA GLU A 2 -3.25 14.73 -9.20
C GLU A 2 -3.45 13.45 -8.38
N ALA A 3 -3.48 12.31 -9.09
CA ALA A 3 -3.66 11.00 -8.44
C ALA A 3 -2.56 10.68 -7.43
N GLY A 4 -1.31 11.04 -7.74
CA GLY A 4 -0.18 10.79 -6.85
C GLY A 4 -0.31 11.46 -5.49
N ALA A 5 -0.73 12.73 -5.48
CA ALA A 5 -0.95 13.47 -4.23
C ALA A 5 -2.10 12.85 -3.45
N ARG A 6 -3.15 12.42 -4.15
CA ARG A 6 -4.30 11.81 -3.50
C ARG A 6 -3.95 10.45 -2.88
N VAL A 7 -3.08 9.67 -3.53
CA VAL A 7 -2.60 8.40 -2.98
C VAL A 7 -1.95 8.62 -1.62
N GLY A 8 -1.08 9.63 -1.51
CA GLY A 8 -0.44 9.94 -0.23
C GLY A 8 -1.43 10.28 0.87
N GLU A 9 -2.46 11.07 0.52
CA GLU A 9 -3.52 11.41 1.47
C GLU A 9 -4.30 10.18 1.92
N LEU A 10 -4.67 9.32 0.98
CA LEU A 10 -5.43 8.12 1.28
C LEU A 10 -4.65 7.15 2.15
N LEU A 11 -3.35 7.00 1.89
CA LEU A 11 -2.51 6.12 2.69
C LEU A 11 -2.44 6.54 4.15
N ARG A 12 -2.61 7.82 4.45
CA ARG A 12 -2.63 8.31 5.84
C ARG A 12 -3.83 7.78 6.60
N GLU A 13 -4.88 7.36 5.91
CA GLU A 13 -6.08 6.79 6.54
C GLU A 13 -5.91 5.33 6.90
N LYS A 14 -4.84 4.69 6.40
CA LYS A 14 -4.58 3.28 6.65
C LYS A 14 -3.71 3.11 7.90
N GLU A 15 -3.77 1.92 8.47
CA GLU A 15 -2.91 1.57 9.60
C GLU A 15 -1.44 1.58 9.17
N GLU A 16 -0.57 1.77 10.12
CA GLU A 16 0.86 1.88 9.88
C GLU A 16 1.43 0.71 9.10
N ARG A 17 1.01 -0.51 9.44
CA ARG A 17 1.49 -1.71 8.76
C ARG A 17 1.23 -1.66 7.25
N ALA A 18 0.00 -1.31 6.86
CA ALA A 18 -0.35 -1.22 5.44
C ALA A 18 0.45 -0.14 4.73
N ARG A 19 0.62 1.02 5.36
CA ARG A 19 1.41 2.11 4.79
C ARG A 19 2.85 1.68 4.56
N ARG A 20 3.45 1.00 5.53
CA ARG A 20 4.85 0.56 5.44
C ARG A 20 5.05 -0.49 4.37
N VAL A 21 4.10 -1.44 4.26
CA VAL A 21 4.18 -2.47 3.22
C VAL A 21 4.18 -1.82 1.83
N VAL A 22 3.24 -0.92 1.58
CA VAL A 22 3.14 -0.25 0.28
C VAL A 22 4.39 0.59 -0.01
N ALA A 23 4.85 1.36 0.97
CA ALA A 23 6.03 2.21 0.81
C ALA A 23 7.27 1.39 0.48
N LEU A 24 7.49 0.28 1.18
CA LEU A 24 8.63 -0.58 0.93
C LEU A 24 8.55 -1.24 -0.45
N ARG A 25 7.36 -1.63 -0.89
CA ARG A 25 7.21 -2.19 -2.23
C ARG A 25 7.45 -1.17 -3.33
N VAL A 26 7.04 0.06 -3.13
CA VAL A 26 7.32 1.14 -4.09
C VAL A 26 8.83 1.33 -4.24
N ASP A 27 9.57 1.18 -3.15
CA ASP A 27 11.03 1.25 -3.18
C ASP A 27 11.69 0.01 -3.77
N GLY A 28 10.91 -1.01 -4.12
CA GLY A 28 11.43 -2.24 -4.70
C GLY A 28 11.84 -3.29 -3.69
N THR A 29 11.49 -3.13 -2.42
CA THR A 29 11.86 -4.10 -1.39
C THR A 29 11.11 -5.41 -1.61
N PRO A 30 11.81 -6.56 -1.62
CA PRO A 30 11.15 -7.86 -1.77
C PRO A 30 10.24 -8.17 -0.58
N TYR A 31 9.15 -8.90 -0.83
CA TYR A 31 8.23 -9.27 0.23
C TYR A 31 8.89 -10.00 1.40
N GLN A 32 9.91 -10.80 1.10
CA GLN A 32 10.66 -11.52 2.12
C GLN A 32 11.30 -10.56 3.12
N GLU A 33 11.87 -9.46 2.64
CA GLU A 33 12.46 -8.44 3.51
C GLU A 33 11.40 -7.64 4.26
N ILE A 34 10.31 -7.32 3.58
CA ILE A 34 9.20 -6.62 4.23
C ILE A 34 8.66 -7.45 5.41
N ALA A 35 8.48 -8.76 5.17
CA ALA A 35 8.01 -9.67 6.20
C ALA A 35 8.94 -9.67 7.40
N ARG A 36 10.24 -9.70 7.15
CA ARG A 36 11.25 -9.69 8.20
C ARG A 36 11.22 -8.39 9.00
N GLU A 37 11.17 -7.25 8.32
CA GLU A 37 11.14 -5.95 8.98
C GLU A 37 9.90 -5.74 9.83
N LEU A 38 8.76 -6.21 9.36
CA LEU A 38 7.49 -5.98 10.03
C LEU A 38 7.08 -7.10 10.99
N GLY A 39 7.86 -8.19 11.02
CA GLY A 39 7.53 -9.34 11.86
C GLY A 39 6.26 -10.06 11.45
N ILE A 40 6.01 -10.14 10.14
CA ILE A 40 4.85 -10.83 9.58
C ILE A 40 5.33 -11.88 8.58
N THR A 41 4.43 -12.71 8.08
CA THR A 41 4.77 -13.68 7.07
C THR A 41 4.89 -13.01 5.70
N GLU A 42 5.63 -13.63 4.79
CA GLU A 42 5.73 -13.16 3.42
C GLU A 42 4.37 -13.11 2.75
N ASN A 43 3.55 -14.14 2.98
CA ASN A 43 2.19 -14.18 2.43
C ASN A 43 1.33 -13.03 2.97
N SER A 44 1.45 -12.72 4.26
CA SER A 44 0.74 -11.58 4.84
C SER A 44 1.15 -10.27 4.18
N ALA A 45 2.45 -10.10 3.91
CA ALA A 45 2.94 -8.90 3.23
C ALA A 45 2.31 -8.77 1.85
N ARG A 46 2.24 -9.85 1.07
CA ARG A 46 1.61 -9.85 -0.25
C ARG A 46 0.14 -9.49 -0.18
N VAL A 47 -0.57 -10.09 0.77
CA VAL A 47 -2.00 -9.85 0.94
C VAL A 47 -2.27 -8.39 1.30
N ILE A 48 -1.50 -7.86 2.24
CA ILE A 48 -1.63 -6.46 2.66
C ILE A 48 -1.39 -5.52 1.49
N ASP A 49 -0.33 -5.78 0.72
CA ASP A 49 0.01 -4.97 -0.45
C ASP A 49 -1.13 -4.99 -1.48
N PHE A 50 -1.58 -6.19 -1.83
CA PHE A 50 -2.65 -6.37 -2.81
C PHE A 50 -3.94 -5.66 -2.38
N ARG A 51 -4.38 -5.88 -1.14
CA ARG A 51 -5.62 -5.30 -0.63
C ARG A 51 -5.56 -3.78 -0.55
N THR A 52 -4.43 -3.26 -0.10
CA THR A 52 -4.26 -1.82 0.02
C THR A 52 -4.27 -1.16 -1.35
N LYS A 53 -3.56 -1.74 -2.31
CA LYS A 53 -3.52 -1.21 -3.68
C LYS A 53 -4.88 -1.30 -4.37
N LYS A 54 -5.60 -2.38 -4.13
CA LYS A 54 -6.95 -2.53 -4.69
C LYS A 54 -7.88 -1.45 -4.13
N TRP A 55 -7.82 -1.21 -2.82
CA TRP A 55 -8.62 -0.17 -2.18
C TRP A 55 -8.25 1.21 -2.74
N LEU A 56 -6.96 1.50 -2.91
CA LEU A 56 -6.50 2.76 -3.49
C LEU A 56 -7.06 2.95 -4.89
N LYS A 57 -6.94 1.93 -5.72
CA LYS A 57 -7.42 1.99 -7.10
C LYS A 57 -8.93 2.25 -7.14
N GLN A 58 -9.70 1.50 -6.36
CA GLN A 58 -11.15 1.66 -6.33
C GLN A 58 -11.56 3.05 -5.86
N THR A 59 -10.88 3.57 -4.85
CA THR A 59 -11.16 4.90 -4.32
C THR A 59 -10.86 5.98 -5.36
N LEU A 60 -9.72 5.87 -6.02
CA LEU A 60 -9.34 6.83 -7.06
C LEU A 60 -10.29 6.78 -8.25
N GLU A 61 -10.77 5.61 -8.61
CA GLU A 61 -11.77 5.45 -9.67
C GLU A 61 -13.07 6.15 -9.31
N LYS A 62 -13.52 5.97 -8.06
CA LYS A 62 -14.74 6.64 -7.58
C LYS A 62 -14.61 8.15 -7.58
N GLU A 63 -13.42 8.65 -7.35
CA GLU A 63 -13.15 10.09 -7.34
C GLU A 63 -12.86 10.64 -8.74
N GLY A 64 -12.86 9.79 -9.76
CA GLY A 64 -12.61 10.21 -11.12
C GLY A 64 -11.16 10.56 -11.41
N LEU A 65 -10.20 10.04 -10.62
CA LEU A 65 -8.77 10.29 -10.80
C LEU A 65 -8.06 9.21 -11.59
N LEU A 66 -8.76 8.12 -11.89
CA LEU A 66 -8.25 7.04 -12.75
C LEU A 66 -9.25 6.72 -13.85
#